data_5c5b1c0148194384224683c7116f18d1
#
_entry.id   5c5b1c0148194384224683c7116f18d1
#
_cell.length_a   1.000
_cell.length_b   1.000
_cell.length_c   1.000
_cell.angle_alpha   90.00
_cell.angle_beta   90.00
_cell.angle_gamma   90.00
#
_symmetry.space_group_name_H-M   'P 1'
#
loop_
_entity.id
_entity.type
_entity.pdbx_description
1 polymer ?
#
loop_
_entity_poly.entity_id
_entity_poly.type
_entity_poly.pdbx_seq_one_letter_code
_entity_poly.pdbx_strand_id
1 'polypeptide(L)'
;MNILLAFNSNYYMPALVLLQSLLVNNRWCREIRVYVLYADLKPEEMERFSRLAEESGIAKAVFLPVGADRFQDAPLHLKWISRETYYRLLAQEMLPADVERVLYLDVDMIVLGSLEAFYNQDFEGKLLVACNRWPAGKTDPKVLEQMTLPKDTVYFNAGTLLYNLVGQRREIDPSILYEYPALFYKQLKYGDQDVLNAVFYGLTKFADWRIYNHFDYDITRQRDAERVLRRCKIYHYNGNGKPWTEMYWGRMAEPFWQYAQLLPEYAGKYDELREKQAQYKKKRSADKARATRNRKRQKDKQEKEKKDEN
;
A
#
# COMPACT_ATOMS: atom_id res chain seq x y z
N MET A 1 -3.48 9.62 -17.92
CA MET A 1 -3.71 9.21 -16.50
C MET A 1 -2.54 9.68 -15.67
N ASN A 2 -2.80 10.34 -14.54
CA ASN A 2 -1.77 10.78 -13.60
C ASN A 2 -1.66 9.79 -12.45
N ILE A 3 -0.46 9.29 -12.19
CA ILE A 3 -0.12 8.37 -11.11
C ILE A 3 0.81 9.08 -10.14
N LEU A 4 0.63 8.89 -8.85
CA LEU A 4 1.50 9.39 -7.80
C LEU A 4 2.10 8.22 -7.03
N LEU A 5 3.41 8.21 -6.90
CA LEU A 5 4.18 7.26 -6.10
C LEU A 5 5.01 8.03 -5.07
N ALA A 6 5.32 7.40 -3.94
CA ALA A 6 6.25 7.93 -2.96
C ALA A 6 7.13 6.80 -2.44
N PHE A 7 8.46 6.88 -2.63
CA PHE A 7 9.37 5.82 -2.21
C PHE A 7 10.82 6.31 -2.12
N ASN A 8 11.64 5.52 -1.44
CA ASN A 8 13.09 5.69 -1.31
C ASN A 8 13.85 4.57 -2.04
N SER A 9 15.19 4.65 -2.05
CA SER A 9 16.04 3.65 -2.71
C SER A 9 15.80 2.20 -2.22
N ASN A 10 15.33 1.99 -0.98
CA ASN A 10 15.01 0.64 -0.49
C ASN A 10 13.79 0.02 -1.20
N TYR A 11 12.89 0.87 -1.71
CA TYR A 11 11.68 0.45 -2.43
C TYR A 11 11.76 0.69 -3.93
N TYR A 12 12.94 1.08 -4.44
CA TYR A 12 13.16 1.28 -5.88
C TYR A 12 12.86 0.04 -6.71
N MET A 13 13.38 -1.12 -6.30
CA MET A 13 13.16 -2.38 -7.04
C MET A 13 11.68 -2.79 -7.14
N PRO A 14 10.89 -2.84 -6.05
CA PRO A 14 9.46 -3.08 -6.18
C PRO A 14 8.72 -1.98 -6.95
N ALA A 15 9.16 -0.72 -6.89
CA ALA A 15 8.56 0.36 -7.68
C ALA A 15 8.69 0.12 -9.20
N LEU A 16 9.80 -0.44 -9.68
CA LEU A 16 9.95 -0.87 -11.07
C LEU A 16 8.92 -1.95 -11.45
N VAL A 17 8.66 -2.91 -10.56
CA VAL A 17 7.67 -3.98 -10.82
C VAL A 17 6.25 -3.43 -10.84
N LEU A 18 5.93 -2.51 -9.93
CA LEU A 18 4.65 -1.79 -9.96
C LEU A 18 4.49 -1.04 -11.29
N LEU A 19 5.50 -0.26 -11.70
CA LEU A 19 5.47 0.48 -12.96
C LEU A 19 5.29 -0.47 -14.14
N GLN A 20 6.07 -1.54 -14.23
CA GLN A 20 5.95 -2.55 -15.29
C GLN A 20 4.55 -3.14 -15.36
N SER A 21 3.96 -3.53 -14.22
CA SER A 21 2.61 -4.08 -14.16
C SER A 21 1.54 -3.06 -14.57
N LEU A 22 1.70 -1.80 -14.17
CA LEU A 22 0.83 -0.70 -14.54
C LEU A 22 0.84 -0.49 -16.06
N LEU A 23 2.01 -0.41 -16.68
CA LEU A 23 2.19 -0.16 -18.11
C LEU A 23 1.63 -1.30 -18.98
N VAL A 24 1.86 -2.54 -18.59
CA VAL A 24 1.33 -3.73 -19.30
C VAL A 24 -0.19 -3.75 -19.32
N ASN A 25 -0.82 -3.40 -18.20
CA ASN A 25 -2.27 -3.55 -18.01
C ASN A 25 -3.09 -2.30 -18.36
N ASN A 26 -2.45 -1.18 -18.74
CA ASN A 26 -3.17 0.09 -19.00
C ASN A 26 -2.84 0.71 -20.37
N ARG A 27 -2.69 -0.12 -21.38
CA ARG A 27 -2.42 0.32 -22.76
C ARG A 27 -3.59 1.04 -23.46
N TRP A 28 -4.76 1.04 -22.85
CA TRP A 28 -5.88 1.89 -23.26
C TRP A 28 -5.58 3.39 -23.09
N CYS A 29 -4.70 3.73 -22.13
CA CYS A 29 -4.33 5.10 -21.82
C CYS A 29 -3.25 5.56 -22.82
N ARG A 30 -3.49 6.70 -23.50
CA ARG A 30 -2.52 7.26 -24.46
C ARG A 30 -1.33 7.93 -23.79
N GLU A 31 -1.53 8.49 -22.59
CA GLU A 31 -0.50 9.15 -21.82
C GLU A 31 -0.65 8.87 -20.34
N ILE A 32 0.42 8.36 -19.72
CA ILE A 32 0.54 8.15 -18.29
C ILE A 32 1.67 9.04 -17.78
N ARG A 33 1.36 9.94 -16.83
CA ARG A 33 2.37 10.71 -16.11
C ARG A 33 2.54 10.11 -14.73
N VAL A 34 3.75 9.67 -14.41
CA VAL A 34 4.09 9.08 -13.12
C VAL A 34 4.89 10.09 -12.32
N TYR A 35 4.24 10.73 -11.36
CA TYR A 35 4.88 11.64 -10.41
C TYR A 35 5.47 10.82 -9.26
N VAL A 36 6.73 11.06 -8.94
CA VAL A 36 7.45 10.36 -7.86
C VAL A 36 7.90 11.38 -6.83
N LEU A 37 7.33 11.31 -5.62
CA LEU A 37 7.80 12.07 -4.46
C LEU A 37 8.93 11.30 -3.78
N TYR A 38 10.08 11.95 -3.61
CA TYR A 38 11.29 11.29 -3.10
C TYR A 38 12.16 12.23 -2.26
N ALA A 39 13.03 11.65 -1.43
CA ALA A 39 14.07 12.37 -0.70
C ALA A 39 15.49 11.89 -1.03
N ASP A 40 15.68 10.59 -1.31
CA ASP A 40 17.00 9.96 -1.37
C ASP A 40 17.26 9.07 -2.61
N LEU A 41 16.41 9.18 -3.65
CA LEU A 41 16.65 8.41 -4.87
C LEU A 41 17.95 8.84 -5.56
N LYS A 42 18.71 7.87 -6.03
CA LYS A 42 19.94 8.09 -6.76
C LYS A 42 19.66 8.49 -8.21
N PRO A 43 20.55 9.28 -8.84
CA PRO A 43 20.38 9.68 -10.25
C PRO A 43 20.19 8.48 -11.21
N GLU A 44 20.96 7.41 -11.02
CA GLU A 44 20.86 6.21 -11.84
C GLU A 44 19.53 5.45 -11.65
N GLU A 45 18.95 5.50 -10.46
CA GLU A 45 17.63 4.92 -10.17
C GLU A 45 16.52 5.72 -10.87
N MET A 46 16.61 7.06 -10.82
CA MET A 46 15.67 7.95 -11.51
C MET A 46 15.76 7.80 -13.03
N GLU A 47 16.98 7.76 -13.58
CA GLU A 47 17.21 7.55 -15.03
C GLU A 47 16.62 6.22 -15.50
N ARG A 48 16.89 5.13 -14.76
CA ARG A 48 16.39 3.81 -15.14
C ARG A 48 14.87 3.70 -15.03
N PHE A 49 14.27 4.32 -14.01
CA PHE A 49 12.82 4.38 -13.86
C PHE A 49 12.17 5.19 -14.99
N SER A 50 12.75 6.34 -15.37
CA SER A 50 12.32 7.14 -16.51
C SER A 50 12.38 6.35 -17.81
N ARG A 51 13.49 5.66 -18.05
CA ARG A 51 13.68 4.82 -19.24
C ARG A 51 12.62 3.74 -19.35
N LEU A 52 12.29 3.05 -18.24
CA LEU A 52 11.23 2.04 -18.23
C LEU A 52 9.87 2.65 -18.60
N ALA A 53 9.56 3.86 -18.10
CA ALA A 53 8.33 4.55 -18.45
C ALA A 53 8.30 4.90 -19.96
N GLU A 54 9.37 5.48 -20.49
CA GLU A 54 9.51 5.94 -21.88
C GLU A 54 9.50 4.78 -22.89
N GLU A 55 10.18 3.67 -22.60
CA GLU A 55 10.21 2.45 -23.42
C GLU A 55 8.80 1.87 -23.65
N SER A 56 7.85 2.16 -22.77
CA SER A 56 6.45 1.77 -22.95
C SER A 56 5.74 2.46 -24.11
N GLY A 57 6.24 3.64 -24.53
CA GLY A 57 5.65 4.51 -25.53
C GLY A 57 4.41 5.30 -25.05
N ILE A 58 3.96 5.08 -23.83
CA ILE A 58 2.73 5.68 -23.28
C ILE A 58 2.95 6.39 -21.93
N ALA A 59 4.15 6.37 -21.38
CA ALA A 59 4.40 6.95 -20.06
C ALA A 59 5.65 7.80 -19.97
N LYS A 60 5.66 8.73 -19.00
CA LYS A 60 6.83 9.49 -18.55
C LYS A 60 6.83 9.64 -17.04
N ALA A 61 8.03 9.64 -16.45
CA ALA A 61 8.24 9.91 -15.04
C ALA A 61 8.58 11.39 -14.79
N VAL A 62 8.07 11.93 -13.69
CA VAL A 62 8.36 13.28 -13.19
C VAL A 62 8.76 13.16 -11.74
N PHE A 63 10.00 13.47 -11.40
CA PHE A 63 10.52 13.38 -10.04
C PHE A 63 10.38 14.72 -9.32
N LEU A 64 9.75 14.69 -8.15
CA LEU A 64 9.47 15.85 -7.32
C LEU A 64 10.18 15.66 -5.97
N PRO A 65 11.28 16.38 -5.71
CA PRO A 65 12.01 16.24 -4.46
C PRO A 65 11.20 16.80 -3.29
N VAL A 66 11.16 16.05 -2.20
CA VAL A 66 10.56 16.49 -0.93
C VAL A 66 11.68 16.95 0.00
N GLY A 67 11.55 18.17 0.54
CA GLY A 67 12.53 18.74 1.45
C GLY A 67 12.75 17.85 2.68
N ALA A 68 13.99 17.78 3.14
CA ALA A 68 14.39 16.92 4.27
C ALA A 68 13.73 17.31 5.61
N ASP A 69 13.27 18.54 5.73
CA ASP A 69 12.54 19.09 6.88
C ASP A 69 11.08 18.63 6.93
N ARG A 70 10.51 18.21 5.80
CA ARG A 70 9.12 17.72 5.76
C ARG A 70 8.96 16.45 6.57
N PHE A 71 7.97 16.44 7.44
CA PHE A 71 7.63 15.30 8.31
C PHE A 71 8.76 14.84 9.24
N GLN A 72 9.67 15.73 9.68
CA GLN A 72 10.73 15.38 10.64
C GLN A 72 10.15 14.86 11.95
N ASP A 73 9.06 15.47 12.42
CA ASP A 73 8.40 15.15 13.67
C ASP A 73 7.25 14.15 13.52
N ALA A 74 7.05 13.61 12.32
CA ALA A 74 6.03 12.60 12.09
C ALA A 74 6.38 11.26 12.77
N PRO A 75 5.41 10.55 13.36
CA PRO A 75 5.70 9.31 14.09
C PRO A 75 6.12 8.17 13.14
N LEU A 76 7.30 7.59 13.41
CA LEU A 76 7.86 6.42 12.71
C LEU A 76 7.95 5.20 13.66
N HIS A 77 6.98 5.04 14.57
CA HIS A 77 6.99 4.00 15.59
C HIS A 77 6.67 2.59 15.06
N LEU A 78 6.14 2.47 13.86
CA LEU A 78 5.93 1.18 13.20
C LEU A 78 7.07 0.89 12.23
N LYS A 79 7.65 -0.30 12.31
CA LYS A 79 8.84 -0.72 11.52
C LYS A 79 8.67 -0.63 10.00
N TRP A 80 7.44 -0.59 9.53
CA TRP A 80 7.09 -0.53 8.09
C TRP A 80 6.63 0.84 7.63
N ILE A 81 6.56 1.84 8.53
CA ILE A 81 6.29 3.23 8.18
C ILE A 81 7.63 3.92 8.02
N SER A 82 7.89 4.44 6.84
CA SER A 82 9.00 5.35 6.54
C SER A 82 8.47 6.78 6.36
N ARG A 83 9.36 7.75 6.29
CA ARG A 83 8.97 9.15 6.08
C ARG A 83 8.27 9.35 4.74
N GLU A 84 8.68 8.61 3.72
CA GLU A 84 8.08 8.64 2.38
C GLU A 84 6.61 8.24 2.38
N THR A 85 6.17 7.45 3.36
CA THR A 85 4.76 7.10 3.53
C THR A 85 3.89 8.35 3.72
N TYR A 86 4.40 9.37 4.40
CA TYR A 86 3.70 10.65 4.61
C TYR A 86 3.67 11.53 3.35
N TYR A 87 4.54 11.31 2.35
CA TYR A 87 4.61 12.18 1.18
C TYR A 87 3.32 12.18 0.36
N ARG A 88 2.50 11.12 0.45
CA ARG A 88 1.16 11.12 -0.19
C ARG A 88 0.25 12.24 0.30
N LEU A 89 0.49 12.78 1.50
CA LEU A 89 -0.24 13.91 2.05
C LEU A 89 0.05 15.21 1.31
N LEU A 90 1.16 15.30 0.60
CA LEU A 90 1.59 16.49 -0.16
C LEU A 90 1.00 16.56 -1.57
N ALA A 91 0.12 15.64 -1.97
CA ALA A 91 -0.36 15.53 -3.34
C ALA A 91 -0.90 16.86 -3.92
N GLN A 92 -1.75 17.58 -3.16
CA GLN A 92 -2.35 18.83 -3.63
C GLN A 92 -1.36 20.00 -3.72
N GLU A 93 -0.29 19.97 -2.92
CA GLU A 93 0.75 21.00 -2.87
C GLU A 93 1.83 20.78 -3.93
N MET A 94 2.33 19.54 -4.04
CA MET A 94 3.49 19.19 -4.85
C MET A 94 3.17 19.01 -6.34
N LEU A 95 1.94 18.63 -6.67
CA LEU A 95 1.57 18.36 -8.06
C LEU A 95 1.24 19.66 -8.82
N PRO A 96 1.57 19.74 -10.14
CA PRO A 96 1.25 20.88 -10.97
C PRO A 96 -0.23 21.29 -10.90
N ALA A 97 -0.51 22.58 -11.03
CA ALA A 97 -1.86 23.14 -10.87
C ALA A 97 -2.86 22.60 -11.91
N ASP A 98 -2.38 22.22 -13.09
CA ASP A 98 -3.16 21.63 -14.18
C ASP A 98 -3.52 20.14 -13.97
N VAL A 99 -2.96 19.51 -12.95
CA VAL A 99 -3.32 18.13 -12.57
C VAL A 99 -4.59 18.16 -11.74
N GLU A 100 -5.71 17.80 -12.35
CA GLU A 100 -7.03 17.82 -11.72
C GLU A 100 -7.31 16.60 -10.85
N ARG A 101 -6.77 15.43 -11.23
CA ARG A 101 -6.88 14.17 -10.50
C ARG A 101 -5.60 13.35 -10.58
N VAL A 102 -5.31 12.60 -9.53
CA VAL A 102 -4.16 11.69 -9.48
C VAL A 102 -4.51 10.42 -8.71
N LEU A 103 -4.06 9.28 -9.22
CA LEU A 103 -4.16 8.00 -8.52
C LEU A 103 -2.85 7.72 -7.79
N TYR A 104 -2.89 7.73 -6.46
CA TYR A 104 -1.80 7.28 -5.61
C TYR A 104 -1.81 5.76 -5.46
N LEU A 105 -0.64 5.14 -5.55
CA LEU A 105 -0.41 3.72 -5.30
C LEU A 105 0.80 3.53 -4.39
N ASP A 106 0.66 2.67 -3.38
CA ASP A 106 1.82 2.17 -2.63
C ASP A 106 2.70 1.31 -3.54
N VAL A 107 4.02 1.43 -3.39
CA VAL A 107 4.96 0.73 -4.30
C VAL A 107 5.12 -0.77 -4.01
N ASP A 108 4.51 -1.27 -2.95
CA ASP A 108 4.40 -2.70 -2.64
C ASP A 108 3.12 -3.34 -3.23
N MET A 109 2.70 -2.83 -4.38
CA MET A 109 1.54 -3.31 -5.14
C MET A 109 1.93 -3.83 -6.51
N ILE A 110 1.01 -4.57 -7.13
CA ILE A 110 1.01 -4.86 -8.56
C ILE A 110 -0.36 -4.54 -9.15
N VAL A 111 -0.37 -4.06 -10.40
CA VAL A 111 -1.57 -3.84 -11.18
C VAL A 111 -1.82 -5.08 -12.05
N LEU A 112 -2.99 -5.71 -11.89
CA LEU A 112 -3.39 -6.96 -12.54
C LEU A 112 -4.42 -6.76 -13.66
N GLY A 113 -4.82 -5.52 -13.92
CA GLY A 113 -5.79 -5.22 -14.98
C GLY A 113 -6.03 -3.73 -15.17
N SER A 114 -6.91 -3.38 -16.11
CA SER A 114 -7.23 -1.98 -16.42
C SER A 114 -7.74 -1.21 -15.20
N LEU A 115 -7.19 -0.02 -15.01
CA LEU A 115 -7.61 0.95 -13.99
C LEU A 115 -8.57 2.01 -14.54
N GLU A 116 -9.00 1.89 -15.80
CA GLU A 116 -9.81 2.89 -16.50
C GLU A 116 -11.06 3.27 -15.71
N ALA A 117 -11.84 2.28 -15.31
CA ALA A 117 -13.08 2.52 -14.57
C ALA A 117 -12.84 3.15 -13.19
N PHE A 118 -11.74 2.79 -12.53
CA PHE A 118 -11.38 3.38 -11.23
C PHE A 118 -10.89 4.82 -11.39
N TYR A 119 -10.04 5.08 -12.38
CA TYR A 119 -9.47 6.40 -12.60
C TYR A 119 -10.49 7.43 -13.10
N ASN A 120 -11.40 7.01 -14.00
CA ASN A 120 -12.36 7.92 -14.64
C ASN A 120 -13.69 8.05 -13.90
N GLN A 121 -13.87 7.38 -12.76
CA GLN A 121 -15.12 7.48 -12.00
C GLN A 121 -15.41 8.91 -11.53
N ASP A 122 -16.70 9.23 -11.42
CA ASP A 122 -17.15 10.48 -10.81
C ASP A 122 -16.86 10.46 -9.31
N PHE A 123 -16.43 11.61 -8.79
CA PHE A 123 -16.21 11.79 -7.36
C PHE A 123 -17.51 11.96 -6.55
N GLU A 124 -18.64 12.25 -7.21
CA GLU A 124 -19.94 12.50 -6.56
C GLU A 124 -19.85 13.58 -5.48
N GLY A 125 -19.14 14.66 -5.78
CA GLY A 125 -18.89 15.76 -4.85
C GLY A 125 -17.88 15.45 -3.73
N LYS A 126 -17.22 14.26 -3.73
CA LYS A 126 -16.21 13.91 -2.74
C LYS A 126 -14.81 14.34 -3.20
N LEU A 127 -13.91 14.47 -2.22
CA LEU A 127 -12.54 14.94 -2.42
C LEU A 127 -11.54 13.77 -2.60
N LEU A 128 -11.95 12.57 -2.22
CA LEU A 128 -11.11 11.36 -2.25
C LEU A 128 -11.96 10.15 -2.63
N VAL A 129 -11.37 9.21 -3.39
CA VAL A 129 -11.88 7.84 -3.47
C VAL A 129 -10.86 6.92 -2.83
N ALA A 130 -11.29 6.11 -1.88
CA ALA A 130 -10.48 5.10 -1.19
C ALA A 130 -11.19 3.74 -1.16
N CYS A 131 -10.47 2.69 -0.77
CA CYS A 131 -11.04 1.35 -0.72
C CYS A 131 -11.57 1.01 0.67
N ASN A 132 -12.82 0.60 0.77
CA ASN A 132 -13.57 0.33 2.00
C ASN A 132 -13.12 -0.95 2.74
N ARG A 133 -11.84 -1.04 3.11
CA ARG A 133 -11.27 -2.27 3.71
C ARG A 133 -11.90 -2.65 5.04
N TRP A 134 -12.17 -1.67 5.88
CA TRP A 134 -12.83 -1.87 7.18
C TRP A 134 -14.18 -1.13 7.18
N PRO A 135 -15.28 -1.82 6.85
CA PRO A 135 -16.60 -1.23 6.87
C PRO A 135 -17.00 -0.77 8.28
N ALA A 136 -18.06 0.00 8.37
CA ALA A 136 -18.59 0.51 9.63
C ALA A 136 -18.69 -0.57 10.73
N GLY A 137 -18.21 -0.27 11.92
CA GLY A 137 -18.18 -1.17 13.07
C GLY A 137 -17.15 -2.30 13.02
N LYS A 138 -16.22 -2.29 12.04
CA LYS A 138 -15.12 -3.31 11.94
C LYS A 138 -13.74 -2.75 12.25
N THR A 139 -13.62 -1.44 12.38
CA THR A 139 -12.37 -0.80 12.83
C THR A 139 -12.25 -0.93 14.35
N ASP A 140 -11.01 -1.05 14.85
CA ASP A 140 -10.73 -1.02 16.29
C ASP A 140 -11.29 0.29 16.89
N PRO A 141 -12.25 0.22 17.84
CA PRO A 141 -12.86 1.41 18.42
C PRO A 141 -11.85 2.39 19.02
N LYS A 142 -10.74 1.91 19.56
CA LYS A 142 -9.68 2.75 20.13
C LYS A 142 -9.00 3.64 19.07
N VAL A 143 -8.83 3.11 17.86
CA VAL A 143 -8.26 3.89 16.74
C VAL A 143 -9.19 5.03 16.36
N LEU A 144 -10.49 4.77 16.27
CA LEU A 144 -11.49 5.81 15.97
C LEU A 144 -11.59 6.86 17.10
N GLU A 145 -11.59 6.41 18.35
CA GLU A 145 -11.65 7.30 19.53
C GLU A 145 -10.42 8.22 19.58
N GLN A 146 -9.22 7.70 19.33
CA GLN A 146 -7.98 8.50 19.29
C GLN A 146 -8.01 9.60 18.24
N MET A 147 -8.70 9.39 17.13
CA MET A 147 -8.90 10.37 16.07
C MET A 147 -10.19 11.19 16.21
N THR A 148 -10.94 11.00 17.28
CA THR A 148 -12.24 11.66 17.51
C THR A 148 -13.25 11.37 16.38
N LEU A 149 -13.18 10.15 15.80
CA LEU A 149 -14.08 9.72 14.73
C LEU A 149 -15.25 8.90 15.28
N PRO A 150 -16.45 9.00 14.66
CA PRO A 150 -17.60 8.19 15.03
C PRO A 150 -17.32 6.68 14.96
N LYS A 151 -17.96 5.89 15.83
CA LYS A 151 -17.78 4.43 15.91
C LYS A 151 -18.18 3.66 14.65
N ASP A 152 -19.06 4.25 13.83
CA ASP A 152 -19.54 3.72 12.56
C ASP A 152 -18.71 4.18 11.35
N THR A 153 -17.57 4.85 11.58
CA THR A 153 -16.68 5.29 10.50
C THR A 153 -16.19 4.10 9.67
N VAL A 154 -16.31 4.22 8.35
CA VAL A 154 -15.64 3.35 7.39
C VAL A 154 -14.18 3.79 7.33
N TYR A 155 -13.29 2.97 7.86
CA TYR A 155 -11.86 3.24 7.86
C TYR A 155 -11.20 2.58 6.66
N PHE A 156 -10.43 3.34 5.89
CA PHE A 156 -9.79 2.86 4.67
C PHE A 156 -8.27 2.69 4.83
N ASN A 157 -7.69 1.82 4.01
CA ASN A 157 -6.25 1.73 3.84
C ASN A 157 -5.77 2.75 2.81
N ALA A 158 -4.67 3.44 3.11
CA ALA A 158 -4.15 4.54 2.30
C ALA A 158 -3.31 4.12 1.08
N GLY A 159 -3.22 2.83 0.77
CA GLY A 159 -2.36 2.35 -0.33
C GLY A 159 -2.91 2.58 -1.73
N THR A 160 -4.22 2.78 -1.90
CA THR A 160 -4.86 3.11 -3.18
C THR A 160 -5.82 4.27 -2.98
N LEU A 161 -5.50 5.44 -3.53
CA LEU A 161 -6.26 6.67 -3.34
C LEU A 161 -6.39 7.42 -4.66
N LEU A 162 -7.62 7.75 -5.06
CA LEU A 162 -7.84 8.67 -6.18
C LEU A 162 -8.21 10.05 -5.62
N TYR A 163 -7.34 11.02 -5.82
CA TYR A 163 -7.49 12.39 -5.34
C TYR A 163 -8.24 13.26 -6.35
N ASN A 164 -9.25 13.99 -5.87
CA ASN A 164 -9.87 15.12 -6.57
C ASN A 164 -9.08 16.38 -6.21
N LEU A 165 -8.02 16.68 -6.94
CA LEU A 165 -7.14 17.79 -6.60
C LEU A 165 -7.80 19.15 -6.79
N VAL A 166 -8.76 19.28 -7.71
CA VAL A 166 -9.54 20.53 -7.87
C VAL A 166 -10.34 20.81 -6.62
N GLY A 167 -11.09 19.82 -6.12
CA GLY A 167 -11.86 19.94 -4.90
C GLY A 167 -10.99 20.15 -3.68
N GLN A 168 -9.90 19.37 -3.54
CA GLN A 168 -9.01 19.49 -2.39
C GLN A 168 -8.36 20.86 -2.29
N ARG A 169 -7.82 21.39 -3.38
CA ARG A 169 -7.20 22.74 -3.41
C ARG A 169 -8.15 23.86 -3.06
N ARG A 170 -9.46 23.66 -3.27
CA ARG A 170 -10.51 24.61 -2.93
C ARG A 170 -10.95 24.52 -1.47
N GLU A 171 -11.00 23.31 -0.90
CA GLU A 171 -11.73 23.02 0.34
C GLU A 171 -10.81 22.60 1.51
N ILE A 172 -9.57 22.17 1.23
CA ILE A 172 -8.64 21.69 2.25
C ILE A 172 -7.41 22.61 2.28
N ASP A 173 -7.16 23.22 3.42
CA ASP A 173 -5.87 23.88 3.67
C ASP A 173 -4.78 22.79 3.73
N PRO A 174 -3.75 22.82 2.84
CA PRO A 174 -2.71 21.83 2.82
C PRO A 174 -1.94 21.74 4.13
N SER A 175 -1.86 22.82 4.93
CA SER A 175 -1.18 22.83 6.22
C SER A 175 -1.73 21.78 7.18
N ILE A 176 -3.04 21.53 7.17
CA ILE A 176 -3.66 20.50 8.00
C ILE A 176 -3.04 19.12 7.77
N LEU A 177 -2.69 18.77 6.54
CA LEU A 177 -2.19 17.44 6.21
C LEU A 177 -0.78 17.18 6.75
N TYR A 178 0.07 18.19 6.89
CA TYR A 178 1.42 18.01 7.43
C TYR A 178 1.59 18.49 8.87
N GLU A 179 0.73 19.35 9.39
CA GLU A 179 0.73 19.73 10.79
C GLU A 179 0.07 18.66 11.67
N TYR A 180 -0.97 18.00 11.18
CA TYR A 180 -1.70 16.96 11.90
C TYR A 180 -0.78 15.84 12.45
N PRO A 181 0.16 15.27 11.67
CA PRO A 181 1.08 14.27 12.17
C PRO A 181 1.95 14.75 13.34
N ALA A 182 2.38 15.99 13.34
CA ALA A 182 3.18 16.58 14.42
C ALA A 182 2.34 16.84 15.68
N LEU A 183 1.14 17.39 15.53
CA LEU A 183 0.25 17.73 16.65
C LEU A 183 -0.33 16.50 17.33
N PHE A 184 -0.64 15.46 16.59
CA PHE A 184 -1.33 14.25 17.07
C PHE A 184 -0.46 12.99 17.05
N TYR A 185 0.87 13.12 17.08
CA TYR A 185 1.80 11.99 16.91
C TYR A 185 1.58 10.82 17.89
N LYS A 186 1.12 11.08 19.12
CA LYS A 186 0.83 10.05 20.13
C LYS A 186 -0.45 9.28 19.85
N GLN A 187 -1.38 9.88 19.14
CA GLN A 187 -2.69 9.31 18.79
C GLN A 187 -2.64 8.49 17.51
N LEU A 188 -1.71 8.79 16.60
CA LEU A 188 -1.61 8.11 15.31
C LEU A 188 -1.01 6.70 15.46
N LYS A 189 -1.82 5.70 15.22
CA LYS A 189 -1.41 4.29 15.21
C LYS A 189 -0.83 3.87 13.87
N TYR A 190 -1.41 4.35 12.78
CA TYR A 190 -1.06 4.00 11.41
C TYR A 190 -0.54 5.21 10.60
N GLY A 191 -0.06 6.24 11.29
CA GLY A 191 0.62 7.39 10.69
C GLY A 191 -0.26 8.17 9.72
N ASP A 192 0.20 8.35 8.49
CA ASP A 192 -0.48 9.09 7.43
C ASP A 192 -1.87 8.53 7.08
N GLN A 193 -2.09 7.22 7.24
CA GLN A 193 -3.40 6.61 7.03
C GLN A 193 -4.44 7.13 8.03
N ASP A 194 -4.06 7.33 9.29
CA ASP A 194 -4.93 7.92 10.30
C ASP A 194 -5.25 9.38 9.95
N VAL A 195 -4.26 10.16 9.50
CA VAL A 195 -4.44 11.55 9.04
C VAL A 195 -5.47 11.61 7.92
N LEU A 196 -5.32 10.78 6.90
CA LEU A 196 -6.25 10.76 5.76
C LEU A 196 -7.67 10.37 6.17
N ASN A 197 -7.82 9.39 7.07
CA ASN A 197 -9.13 8.99 7.57
C ASN A 197 -9.78 10.08 8.43
N ALA A 198 -9.00 10.87 9.18
CA ALA A 198 -9.51 11.98 9.98
C ALA A 198 -9.88 13.19 9.10
N VAL A 199 -8.95 13.66 8.26
CA VAL A 199 -9.15 14.88 7.46
C VAL A 199 -10.22 14.70 6.40
N PHE A 200 -10.29 13.53 5.76
CA PHE A 200 -11.26 13.24 4.70
C PHE A 200 -12.50 12.49 5.20
N TYR A 201 -12.76 12.50 6.52
CA TYR A 201 -14.00 11.97 7.07
C TYR A 201 -15.23 12.67 6.44
N GLY A 202 -16.19 11.87 5.96
CA GLY A 202 -17.36 12.41 5.25
C GLY A 202 -17.09 12.94 3.84
N LEU A 203 -15.82 13.11 3.43
CA LEU A 203 -15.39 13.63 2.13
C LEU A 203 -14.84 12.52 1.21
N THR A 204 -14.94 11.25 1.63
CA THR A 204 -14.43 10.09 0.90
C THR A 204 -15.56 9.29 0.27
N LYS A 205 -15.45 9.01 -1.03
CA LYS A 205 -16.22 7.98 -1.74
C LYS A 205 -15.49 6.64 -1.63
N PHE A 206 -16.25 5.54 -1.51
CA PHE A 206 -15.65 4.23 -1.32
C PHE A 206 -15.79 3.31 -2.54
N ALA A 207 -14.69 2.66 -2.91
CA ALA A 207 -14.62 1.62 -3.90
C ALA A 207 -14.41 0.23 -3.27
N ASP A 208 -14.71 -0.84 -4.01
CA ASP A 208 -14.55 -2.21 -3.51
C ASP A 208 -13.06 -2.57 -3.37
N TRP A 209 -12.61 -2.76 -2.13
CA TRP A 209 -11.24 -3.15 -1.80
C TRP A 209 -10.83 -4.49 -2.43
N ARG A 210 -11.78 -5.40 -2.67
CA ARG A 210 -11.49 -6.71 -3.30
C ARG A 210 -11.04 -6.58 -4.73
N ILE A 211 -11.33 -5.44 -5.35
CA ILE A 211 -10.95 -5.14 -6.75
C ILE A 211 -9.71 -4.25 -6.79
N TYR A 212 -9.66 -3.19 -5.97
CA TYR A 212 -8.69 -2.11 -6.14
C TYR A 212 -7.69 -1.95 -4.98
N ASN A 213 -7.74 -2.82 -3.95
CA ASN A 213 -6.73 -2.84 -2.87
C ASN A 213 -6.82 -4.17 -2.09
N HIS A 214 -6.64 -5.29 -2.77
CA HIS A 214 -6.75 -6.61 -2.15
C HIS A 214 -5.48 -6.99 -1.41
N PHE A 215 -5.60 -7.46 -0.16
CA PHE A 215 -4.47 -7.77 0.71
C PHE A 215 -4.10 -9.25 0.74
N ASP A 216 -2.81 -9.51 0.97
CA ASP A 216 -2.22 -10.84 0.97
C ASP A 216 -2.74 -11.77 2.08
N TYR A 217 -3.02 -11.26 3.26
CA TYR A 217 -3.45 -12.11 4.38
C TYR A 217 -4.90 -12.59 4.31
N ASP A 218 -5.68 -12.12 3.36
CA ASP A 218 -7.03 -12.65 3.11
C ASP A 218 -7.01 -13.97 2.33
N ILE A 219 -5.85 -14.36 1.79
CA ILE A 219 -5.70 -15.54 0.94
C ILE A 219 -5.11 -16.71 1.74
N THR A 220 -5.99 -17.57 2.23
CA THR A 220 -5.59 -18.72 3.05
C THR A 220 -5.43 -20.00 2.24
N ARG A 221 -6.12 -20.14 1.11
CA ARG A 221 -6.14 -21.34 0.25
C ARG A 221 -5.78 -21.00 -1.18
N GLN A 222 -5.27 -21.97 -1.96
CA GLN A 222 -4.94 -21.77 -3.36
C GLN A 222 -6.13 -21.32 -4.21
N ARG A 223 -7.29 -21.91 -4.02
CA ARG A 223 -8.56 -21.51 -4.71
C ARG A 223 -8.95 -20.04 -4.44
N ASP A 224 -8.55 -19.49 -3.30
CA ASP A 224 -8.81 -18.09 -2.97
C ASP A 224 -7.90 -17.18 -3.81
N ALA A 225 -6.62 -17.56 -4.01
CA ALA A 225 -5.69 -16.87 -4.89
C ALA A 225 -6.22 -16.83 -6.33
N GLU A 226 -6.67 -17.94 -6.88
CA GLU A 226 -7.24 -18.02 -8.23
C GLU A 226 -8.49 -17.16 -8.39
N ARG A 227 -9.37 -17.11 -7.37
CA ARG A 227 -10.55 -16.24 -7.39
C ARG A 227 -10.16 -14.76 -7.37
N VAL A 228 -9.14 -14.40 -6.58
CA VAL A 228 -8.62 -13.03 -6.51
C VAL A 228 -8.05 -12.62 -7.86
N LEU A 229 -7.20 -13.44 -8.48
CA LEU A 229 -6.59 -13.15 -9.79
C LEU A 229 -7.60 -12.88 -10.89
N ARG A 230 -8.79 -13.50 -10.84
CA ARG A 230 -9.85 -13.24 -11.83
C ARG A 230 -10.55 -11.89 -11.69
N ARG A 231 -10.53 -11.27 -10.53
CA ARG A 231 -11.32 -10.06 -10.22
C ARG A 231 -10.50 -8.86 -9.79
N CYS A 232 -9.39 -9.10 -9.13
CA CYS A 232 -8.53 -8.06 -8.57
C CYS A 232 -7.83 -7.26 -9.69
N LYS A 233 -7.83 -5.95 -9.56
CA LYS A 233 -7.12 -5.03 -10.45
C LYS A 233 -5.87 -4.45 -9.80
N ILE A 234 -5.87 -4.31 -8.47
CA ILE A 234 -4.70 -3.88 -7.70
C ILE A 234 -4.54 -4.83 -6.53
N TYR A 235 -3.41 -5.53 -6.50
CA TYR A 235 -3.03 -6.41 -5.40
C TYR A 235 -1.94 -5.77 -4.56
N HIS A 236 -2.14 -5.75 -3.24
CA HIS A 236 -1.30 -5.06 -2.28
C HIS A 236 -0.60 -6.07 -1.36
N TYR A 237 0.71 -6.15 -1.43
CA TYR A 237 1.55 -6.97 -0.55
C TYR A 237 1.74 -6.30 0.82
N ASN A 238 0.63 -5.85 1.43
CA ASN A 238 0.66 -5.19 2.72
C ASN A 238 1.18 -6.13 3.83
N GLY A 239 2.00 -5.61 4.73
CA GLY A 239 2.57 -6.35 5.86
C GLY A 239 4.06 -6.69 5.71
N ASN A 240 4.60 -7.48 6.65
CA ASN A 240 6.03 -7.70 6.82
C ASN A 240 6.67 -8.65 5.79
N GLY A 241 5.90 -9.54 5.21
CA GLY A 241 6.40 -10.45 4.17
C GLY A 241 6.17 -9.89 2.78
N LYS A 242 7.22 -9.70 1.99
CA LYS A 242 7.14 -9.19 0.63
C LYS A 242 7.61 -10.24 -0.37
N PRO A 243 7.01 -10.36 -1.57
CA PRO A 243 7.38 -11.40 -2.55
C PRO A 243 8.84 -11.31 -3.00
N TRP A 244 9.49 -10.16 -2.87
CA TRP A 244 10.91 -9.95 -3.16
C TRP A 244 11.83 -10.16 -1.95
N THR A 245 11.34 -10.72 -0.84
CA THR A 245 12.13 -11.05 0.35
C THR A 245 12.08 -12.54 0.66
N GLU A 246 13.10 -13.05 1.34
CA GLU A 246 13.18 -14.46 1.77
C GLU A 246 12.04 -14.85 2.73
N MET A 247 11.51 -13.89 3.50
CA MET A 247 10.49 -14.12 4.52
C MET A 247 9.06 -14.18 3.99
N TYR A 248 8.85 -14.14 2.66
CA TYR A 248 7.51 -14.22 2.12
C TYR A 248 6.89 -15.60 2.28
N TRP A 249 5.71 -15.63 2.87
CA TRP A 249 4.94 -16.85 3.11
C TRP A 249 3.56 -16.85 2.45
N GLY A 250 3.16 -15.74 1.82
CA GLY A 250 1.91 -15.58 1.09
C GLY A 250 1.79 -16.51 -0.12
N ARG A 251 0.62 -16.51 -0.76
CA ARG A 251 0.29 -17.35 -1.93
C ARG A 251 0.30 -16.61 -3.25
N MET A 252 0.61 -15.31 -3.22
CA MET A 252 0.55 -14.42 -4.38
C MET A 252 1.95 -13.94 -4.83
N ALA A 253 3.00 -14.74 -4.59
CA ALA A 253 4.34 -14.41 -5.09
C ALA A 253 4.39 -14.45 -6.63
N GLU A 254 3.74 -15.43 -7.24
CA GLU A 254 3.79 -15.67 -8.68
C GLU A 254 3.38 -14.45 -9.52
N PRO A 255 2.25 -13.76 -9.23
CA PRO A 255 1.86 -12.57 -9.98
C PRO A 255 2.90 -11.43 -9.91
N PHE A 256 3.61 -11.27 -8.79
CA PHE A 256 4.72 -10.31 -8.69
C PHE A 256 5.86 -10.70 -9.65
N TRP A 257 6.25 -11.97 -9.63
CA TRP A 257 7.37 -12.46 -10.43
C TRP A 257 7.08 -12.48 -11.92
N GLN A 258 5.83 -12.61 -12.35
CA GLN A 258 5.43 -12.47 -13.76
C GLN A 258 5.85 -11.13 -14.35
N TYR A 259 5.75 -10.04 -13.58
CA TYR A 259 6.20 -8.71 -14.01
C TYR A 259 7.68 -8.47 -13.72
N ALA A 260 8.19 -8.96 -12.60
CA ALA A 260 9.58 -8.79 -12.20
C ALA A 260 10.55 -9.45 -13.22
N GLN A 261 10.21 -10.62 -13.77
CA GLN A 261 11.02 -11.32 -14.77
C GLN A 261 11.13 -10.56 -16.10
N LEU A 262 10.26 -9.58 -16.36
CA LEU A 262 10.39 -8.70 -17.53
C LEU A 262 11.45 -7.62 -17.34
N LEU A 263 12.02 -7.50 -16.15
CA LEU A 263 13.00 -6.48 -15.78
C LEU A 263 14.40 -7.12 -15.64
N PRO A 264 15.43 -6.60 -16.33
CA PRO A 264 16.80 -7.13 -16.25
C PRO A 264 17.35 -7.18 -14.81
N GLU A 265 16.91 -6.27 -13.95
CA GLU A 265 17.31 -6.16 -12.55
C GLU A 265 16.95 -7.39 -11.71
N TYR A 266 15.96 -8.17 -12.16
CA TYR A 266 15.53 -9.41 -11.50
C TYR A 266 16.03 -10.68 -12.17
N ALA A 267 16.86 -10.57 -13.23
CA ALA A 267 17.41 -11.72 -13.92
C ALA A 267 18.14 -12.67 -12.92
N GLY A 268 17.78 -13.94 -12.94
CA GLY A 268 18.35 -14.98 -12.07
C GLY A 268 17.91 -14.94 -10.59
N LYS A 269 17.24 -13.89 -10.14
CA LYS A 269 16.85 -13.75 -8.71
C LYS A 269 15.62 -14.58 -8.32
N TYR A 270 14.81 -14.96 -9.29
CA TYR A 270 13.53 -15.64 -9.01
C TYR A 270 13.74 -17.01 -8.38
N ASP A 271 14.54 -17.85 -9.02
CA ASP A 271 14.73 -19.24 -8.57
C ASP A 271 15.45 -19.30 -7.22
N GLU A 272 16.51 -18.51 -7.04
CA GLU A 272 17.23 -18.40 -5.77
C GLU A 272 16.28 -17.99 -4.62
N LEU A 273 15.49 -16.95 -4.84
CA LEU A 273 14.60 -16.47 -3.81
C LEU A 273 13.44 -17.42 -3.53
N ARG A 274 12.92 -18.11 -4.53
CA ARG A 274 11.88 -19.12 -4.41
C ARG A 274 12.30 -20.27 -3.51
N GLU A 275 13.54 -20.75 -3.66
CA GLU A 275 14.09 -21.79 -2.77
C GLU A 275 14.17 -21.32 -1.32
N LYS A 276 14.70 -20.12 -1.08
CA LYS A 276 14.77 -19.51 0.27
C LYS A 276 13.39 -19.32 0.88
N GLN A 277 12.42 -18.86 0.11
CA GLN A 277 11.03 -18.73 0.56
C GLN A 277 10.40 -20.09 0.90
N ALA A 278 10.68 -21.14 0.13
CA ALA A 278 10.19 -22.49 0.42
C ALA A 278 10.74 -23.01 1.76
N GLN A 279 12.04 -22.81 2.01
CA GLN A 279 12.68 -23.14 3.29
C GLN A 279 12.07 -22.35 4.45
N TYR A 280 11.87 -21.05 4.28
CA TYR A 280 11.23 -20.20 5.29
C TYR A 280 9.80 -20.65 5.62
N LYS A 281 8.98 -20.96 4.60
CA LYS A 281 7.61 -21.49 4.78
C LYS A 281 7.61 -22.79 5.58
N LYS A 282 8.53 -23.71 5.28
CA LYS A 282 8.67 -24.97 5.99
C LYS A 282 9.04 -24.75 7.47
N LYS A 283 10.05 -23.90 7.73
CA LYS A 283 10.45 -23.54 9.09
C LYS A 283 9.31 -22.90 9.88
N ARG A 284 8.65 -21.90 9.32
CA ARG A 284 7.51 -21.20 9.95
C ARG A 284 6.35 -22.17 10.30
N SER A 285 6.07 -23.13 9.42
CA SER A 285 5.02 -24.13 9.65
C SER A 285 5.39 -25.06 10.80
N ALA A 286 6.65 -25.50 10.89
CA ALA A 286 7.15 -26.32 11.99
C ALA A 286 7.09 -25.57 13.33
N ASP A 287 7.53 -24.30 13.35
CA ASP A 287 7.50 -23.44 14.54
C ASP A 287 6.07 -23.22 15.04
N LYS A 288 5.13 -22.97 14.13
CA LYS A 288 3.71 -22.81 14.45
C LYS A 288 3.12 -24.09 15.04
N ALA A 289 3.44 -25.25 14.47
CA ALA A 289 3.01 -26.55 14.98
C ALA A 289 3.57 -26.83 16.39
N ARG A 290 4.85 -26.49 16.63
CA ARG A 290 5.51 -26.59 17.93
C ARG A 290 4.85 -25.70 18.97
N ALA A 291 4.58 -24.43 18.63
CA ALA A 291 3.90 -23.48 19.52
C ALA A 291 2.48 -23.96 19.90
N THR A 292 1.73 -24.51 18.93
CA THR A 292 0.38 -25.06 19.18
C THR A 292 0.42 -26.24 20.11
N ARG A 293 1.39 -27.18 19.93
CA ARG A 293 1.59 -28.32 20.84
C ARG A 293 1.93 -27.90 22.28
N ASN A 294 2.80 -26.88 22.39
CA ASN A 294 3.19 -26.37 23.71
C ASN A 294 2.01 -25.71 24.44
N ARG A 295 1.20 -24.90 23.72
CA ARG A 295 -0.03 -24.29 24.30
C ARG A 295 -1.02 -25.35 24.75
N LYS A 296 -1.20 -26.44 23.99
CA LYS A 296 -2.06 -27.55 24.39
C LYS A 296 -1.55 -28.24 25.66
N ARG A 297 -0.23 -28.56 25.71
CA ARG A 297 0.39 -29.15 26.88
C ARG A 297 0.25 -28.29 28.15
N GLN A 298 0.38 -26.97 28.01
CA GLN A 298 0.18 -26.05 29.14
C GLN A 298 -1.27 -26.03 29.63
N LYS A 299 -2.24 -26.02 28.69
CA LYS A 299 -3.67 -26.14 29.06
C LYS A 299 -3.97 -27.44 29.77
N ASP A 300 -3.52 -28.55 29.20
CA ASP A 300 -3.75 -29.90 29.78
C ASP A 300 -3.15 -30.01 31.20
N LYS A 301 -1.99 -29.35 31.44
CA LYS A 301 -1.35 -29.29 32.77
C LYS A 301 -2.15 -28.44 33.76
N GLN A 302 -2.62 -27.27 33.36
CA GLN A 302 -3.47 -26.41 34.21
C GLN A 302 -4.81 -27.03 34.53
N GLU A 303 -5.40 -27.81 33.64
CA GLU A 303 -6.66 -28.55 33.88
C GLU A 303 -6.46 -29.72 34.84
N LYS A 304 -5.28 -30.37 34.82
CA LYS A 304 -4.92 -31.41 35.80
C LYS A 304 -4.72 -30.81 37.18
N GLU A 305 -3.93 -29.76 37.31
CA GLU A 305 -3.67 -29.07 38.59
C GLU A 305 -4.98 -28.64 39.27
N LYS A 306 -5.93 -28.07 38.48
CA LYS A 306 -7.27 -27.70 38.99
C LYS A 306 -8.16 -28.88 39.41
N LYS A 307 -7.93 -30.06 38.85
CA LYS A 307 -8.68 -31.28 39.27
C LYS A 307 -8.10 -31.96 40.52
N ASP A 308 -6.82 -31.74 40.76
CA ASP A 308 -6.13 -32.31 41.94
C ASP A 308 -6.30 -31.41 43.19
N GLU A 309 -6.74 -30.12 42.98
CA GLU A 309 -7.06 -29.16 44.07
C GLU A 309 -8.54 -29.19 44.52
N ASN A 310 -9.43 -29.96 43.87
CA ASN A 310 -10.84 -30.14 44.23
C ASN A 310 -11.10 -31.61 44.68
#